data_85c4bf800e92fa40cc91ce68345e410c
#
_entry.id   85c4bf800e92fa40cc91ce68345e410c
#
_cell.length_a   1.000
_cell.length_b   1.000
_cell.length_c   1.000
_cell.angle_alpha   90.00
_cell.angle_beta   90.00
_cell.angle_gamma   90.00
#
_symmetry.space_group_name_H-M   'P 1'
#
loop_
_entity.id
_entity.type
_entity.pdbx_description
1 polymer ?
#
loop_
_entity_poly.entity_id
_entity_poly.type
_entity_poly.pdbx_seq_one_letter_code
_entity_poly.pdbx_strand_id
1 'polypeptide(L)'
;MSIASTPPVLPRITQAQAELTRRIDVVNEHGVREQASIPAERALTVYVDKREIVTLMTLGAHPELLVLGYLRNQRLVGDVSEVESVTVDWEAGEDGAGVAAVKTHQGIADLAARTEKRVVTTGCG
;
A
#
# COMPACT_ATOMS: atom_id res chain seq x y z
N MET A 1 -4.31 -42.14 11.18
CA MET A 1 -4.11 -41.44 9.92
C MET A 1 -3.83 -39.95 10.22
N SER A 2 -2.71 -39.48 9.85
CA SER A 2 -2.44 -38.09 10.04
C SER A 2 -3.10 -37.27 8.90
N ILE A 3 -3.83 -36.28 9.30
CA ILE A 3 -4.33 -35.32 8.34
C ILE A 3 -3.23 -34.29 8.18
N ALA A 4 -2.68 -34.22 6.98
CA ALA A 4 -1.74 -33.15 6.69
C ALA A 4 -2.47 -31.82 6.90
N SER A 5 -1.97 -31.00 7.82
CA SER A 5 -2.52 -29.67 7.98
C SER A 5 -2.29 -28.90 6.68
N THR A 6 -3.36 -28.38 6.12
CA THR A 6 -3.24 -27.50 4.96
C THR A 6 -2.47 -26.26 5.39
N PRO A 7 -1.37 -25.94 4.74
CA PRO A 7 -0.68 -24.69 5.08
C PRO A 7 -1.65 -23.50 4.89
N PRO A 8 -1.54 -22.46 5.72
CA PRO A 8 -2.39 -21.29 5.54
C PRO A 8 -2.20 -20.75 4.13
N VAL A 9 -3.32 -20.41 3.49
CA VAL A 9 -3.30 -19.80 2.17
C VAL A 9 -2.89 -18.34 2.35
N LEU A 10 -1.71 -18.01 1.89
CA LEU A 10 -1.23 -16.64 1.91
C LEU A 10 -1.74 -15.89 0.68
N PRO A 11 -1.98 -14.59 0.81
CA PRO A 11 -2.40 -13.80 -0.34
C PRO A 11 -1.33 -13.77 -1.41
N ARG A 12 -1.76 -13.72 -2.67
CA ARG A 12 -0.87 -13.42 -3.78
C ARG A 12 -0.61 -11.92 -3.78
N ILE A 13 0.63 -11.54 -3.79
CA ILE A 13 1.00 -10.12 -3.78
C ILE A 13 1.94 -9.81 -4.93
N THR A 14 1.82 -8.62 -5.47
CA THR A 14 2.82 -8.08 -6.37
C THR A 14 4.09 -7.75 -5.59
N GLN A 15 5.14 -7.44 -6.31
CA GLN A 15 6.37 -6.91 -5.72
C GLN A 15 6.65 -5.56 -6.36
N ALA A 16 5.75 -4.63 -6.10
CA ALA A 16 5.77 -3.32 -6.74
C ALA A 16 6.57 -2.30 -5.93
N GLN A 17 7.59 -2.76 -5.21
CA GLN A 17 8.50 -1.88 -4.50
C GLN A 17 9.09 -0.87 -5.48
N ALA A 18 9.02 0.40 -5.13
CA ALA A 18 9.55 1.48 -5.93
C ALA A 18 10.40 2.39 -5.06
N GLU A 19 11.49 2.85 -5.62
CA GLU A 19 12.28 3.90 -5.01
C GLU A 19 11.67 5.23 -5.41
N LEU A 20 10.87 5.82 -4.53
CA LEU A 20 10.19 7.08 -4.80
C LEU A 20 11.11 8.23 -4.39
N THR A 21 11.53 8.99 -5.37
CA THR A 21 12.42 10.12 -5.15
C THR A 21 11.98 11.31 -6.01
N ARG A 22 12.42 12.48 -5.61
CA ARG A 22 12.35 13.69 -6.45
C ARG A 22 13.70 14.34 -6.51
N ARG A 23 13.98 15.02 -7.59
CA ARG A 23 15.21 15.78 -7.74
C ARG A 23 15.01 17.19 -7.20
N ILE A 24 15.99 17.64 -6.46
CA ILE A 24 16.05 19.03 -5.98
C ILE A 24 17.40 19.65 -6.35
N ASP A 25 17.42 20.96 -6.50
CA ASP A 25 18.65 21.70 -6.65
C ASP A 25 19.19 22.02 -5.28
N VAL A 26 20.45 21.68 -5.05
CA VAL A 26 21.17 22.03 -3.82
C VAL A 26 22.42 22.82 -4.16
N VAL A 27 22.85 23.66 -3.23
CA VAL A 27 24.11 24.39 -3.36
C VAL A 27 25.09 23.77 -2.38
N ASN A 28 26.24 23.30 -2.90
CA ASN A 28 27.27 22.71 -2.06
C ASN A 28 28.10 23.77 -1.34
N GLU A 29 29.08 23.35 -0.54
CA GLU A 29 29.95 24.25 0.22
C GLU A 29 30.81 25.18 -0.65
N HIS A 30 30.94 24.86 -1.92
CA HIS A 30 31.69 25.68 -2.88
C HIS A 30 30.79 26.63 -3.68
N GLY A 31 29.51 26.71 -3.33
CA GLY A 31 28.55 27.55 -4.03
C GLY A 31 28.10 27.00 -5.39
N VAL A 32 28.45 25.78 -5.72
CA VAL A 32 28.08 25.11 -6.97
C VAL A 32 26.72 24.45 -6.84
N ARG A 33 25.85 24.67 -7.83
CA ARG A 33 24.56 24.00 -7.88
C ARG A 33 24.73 22.54 -8.31
N GLU A 34 24.10 21.67 -7.57
CA GLU A 34 24.04 20.24 -7.86
C GLU A 34 22.61 19.77 -7.78
N GLN A 35 22.30 18.70 -8.50
CA GLN A 35 21.02 18.02 -8.33
C GLN A 35 21.20 16.85 -7.38
N ALA A 36 20.31 16.75 -6.40
CA ALA A 36 20.28 15.63 -5.48
C ALA A 36 18.91 14.97 -5.55
N SER A 37 18.90 13.64 -5.40
CA SER A 37 17.66 12.87 -5.26
C SER A 37 17.35 12.67 -3.79
N ILE A 38 16.14 13.02 -3.39
CA ILE A 38 15.69 12.83 -2.01
C ILE A 38 14.46 11.92 -2.00
N PRO A 39 14.23 11.17 -0.91
CA PRO A 39 13.01 10.40 -0.79
C PRO A 39 11.78 11.31 -0.92
N ALA A 40 10.75 10.82 -1.60
CA ALA A 40 9.50 11.54 -1.77
C ALA A 40 8.33 10.61 -1.50
N GLU A 41 7.38 11.07 -0.70
CA GLU A 41 6.15 10.34 -0.49
C GLU A 41 5.29 10.36 -1.74
N ARG A 42 4.56 9.28 -1.94
CA ARG A 42 3.59 9.18 -3.01
C ARG A 42 2.31 8.55 -2.47
N ALA A 43 1.18 9.04 -2.94
CA ALA A 43 -0.11 8.52 -2.55
C ALA A 43 -0.33 7.13 -3.15
N LEU A 44 -0.91 6.24 -2.36
CA LEU A 44 -1.33 4.92 -2.77
C LEU A 44 -2.79 4.75 -2.38
N THR A 45 -3.68 4.75 -3.36
CA THR A 45 -5.11 4.62 -3.11
C THR A 45 -5.49 3.16 -3.03
N VAL A 46 -6.10 2.76 -1.94
CA VAL A 46 -6.43 1.37 -1.64
C VAL A 46 -7.89 1.10 -1.95
N TYR A 47 -8.12 0.09 -2.78
CA TYR A 47 -9.44 -0.43 -3.09
C TYR A 47 -9.55 -1.84 -2.52
N VAL A 48 -10.64 -2.13 -1.84
CA VAL A 48 -10.96 -3.47 -1.36
C VAL A 48 -12.24 -3.91 -2.03
N ASP A 49 -12.16 -5.02 -2.75
CA ASP A 49 -13.27 -5.58 -3.53
C ASP A 49 -13.94 -4.49 -4.38
N LYS A 50 -13.10 -3.72 -5.08
CA LYS A 50 -13.48 -2.62 -5.99
C LYS A 50 -14.02 -1.36 -5.31
N ARG A 51 -13.96 -1.29 -3.98
CA ARG A 51 -14.37 -0.11 -3.24
C ARG A 51 -13.17 0.65 -2.71
N GLU A 52 -13.06 1.93 -3.04
CA GLU A 52 -12.02 2.80 -2.51
C GLU A 52 -12.25 3.02 -1.01
N ILE A 53 -11.23 2.76 -0.22
CA ILE A 53 -11.34 2.86 1.24
C ILE A 53 -10.42 3.88 1.88
N VAL A 54 -9.23 4.07 1.35
CA VAL A 54 -8.23 4.96 1.96
C VAL A 54 -7.16 5.31 0.95
N THR A 55 -6.49 6.43 1.17
CA THR A 55 -5.24 6.76 0.50
C THR A 55 -4.12 6.75 1.54
N LEU A 56 -3.10 5.94 1.31
CA LEU A 56 -1.92 5.86 2.16
C LEU A 56 -0.80 6.66 1.52
N MET A 57 -0.05 7.40 2.32
CA MET A 57 1.17 8.08 1.85
C MET A 57 2.36 7.17 2.17
N THR A 58 3.18 6.88 1.19
CA THR A 58 4.27 5.92 1.33
C THR A 58 5.52 6.35 0.57
N LEU A 59 6.66 5.90 1.06
CA LEU A 59 7.94 6.08 0.38
C LEU A 59 8.25 4.94 -0.62
N GLY A 60 7.34 4.01 -0.80
CA GLY A 60 7.43 2.99 -1.85
C GLY A 60 8.04 1.66 -1.44
N ALA A 61 8.53 1.52 -0.20
CA ALA A 61 9.05 0.26 0.28
C ALA A 61 7.91 -0.69 0.67
N HIS A 62 7.90 -1.88 0.13
CA HIS A 62 6.94 -2.93 0.46
C HIS A 62 5.48 -2.45 0.52
N PRO A 63 4.97 -1.86 -0.56
CA PRO A 63 3.61 -1.30 -0.54
C PRO A 63 2.54 -2.34 -0.27
N GLU A 64 2.71 -3.56 -0.71
CA GLU A 64 1.76 -4.64 -0.48
C GLU A 64 1.66 -4.98 1.00
N LEU A 65 2.79 -5.02 1.70
CA LEU A 65 2.80 -5.29 3.14
C LEU A 65 2.21 -4.13 3.93
N LEU A 66 2.44 -2.91 3.47
CA LEU A 66 1.83 -1.72 4.06
C LEU A 66 0.30 -1.81 4.02
N VAL A 67 -0.24 -2.20 2.87
CA VAL A 67 -1.68 -2.36 2.69
C VAL A 67 -2.23 -3.46 3.60
N LEU A 68 -1.57 -4.62 3.64
CA LEU A 68 -1.98 -5.71 4.52
C LEU A 68 -1.95 -5.30 5.99
N GLY A 69 -0.89 -4.59 6.40
CA GLY A 69 -0.78 -4.09 7.77
C GLY A 69 -1.89 -3.11 8.11
N TYR A 70 -2.22 -2.23 7.19
CA TYR A 70 -3.34 -1.29 7.36
C TYR A 70 -4.66 -2.03 7.58
N LEU A 71 -4.96 -3.02 6.74
CA LEU A 71 -6.20 -3.79 6.85
C LEU A 71 -6.30 -4.50 8.20
N ARG A 72 -5.20 -5.07 8.69
CA ARG A 72 -5.17 -5.70 9.99
C ARG A 72 -5.32 -4.71 11.13
N ASN A 73 -4.59 -3.60 11.07
CA ASN A 73 -4.64 -2.58 12.12
C ASN A 73 -6.03 -1.95 12.25
N GLN A 74 -6.71 -1.78 11.14
CA GLN A 74 -8.09 -1.27 11.15
C GLN A 74 -9.12 -2.36 11.44
N ARG A 75 -8.67 -3.58 11.67
CA ARG A 75 -9.52 -4.75 11.93
C ARG A 75 -10.53 -5.01 10.81
N LEU A 76 -10.17 -4.63 9.59
CA LEU A 76 -10.98 -4.96 8.41
C LEU A 76 -10.83 -6.42 8.06
N VAL A 77 -9.65 -6.98 8.33
CA VAL A 77 -9.40 -8.42 8.26
C VAL A 77 -8.81 -8.87 9.59
N GLY A 78 -9.17 -10.06 10.04
CA GLY A 78 -8.64 -10.65 11.26
C GLY A 78 -7.31 -11.37 11.02
N ASP A 79 -7.12 -11.88 9.82
CA ASP A 79 -5.93 -12.60 9.41
C ASP A 79 -5.66 -12.34 7.94
N VAL A 80 -4.38 -12.34 7.57
CA VAL A 80 -3.99 -12.12 6.15
C VAL A 80 -4.52 -13.22 5.23
N SER A 81 -4.84 -14.39 5.75
CA SER A 81 -5.44 -15.47 4.96
C SER A 81 -6.83 -15.13 4.42
N GLU A 82 -7.49 -14.12 4.96
CA GLU A 82 -8.76 -13.62 4.42
C GLU A 82 -8.59 -12.84 3.13
N VAL A 83 -7.37 -12.45 2.80
CA VAL A 83 -7.04 -11.70 1.59
C VAL A 83 -6.60 -12.67 0.51
N GLU A 84 -7.24 -12.60 -0.65
CA GLU A 84 -6.86 -13.41 -1.81
C GLU A 84 -5.65 -12.82 -2.52
N SER A 85 -5.65 -11.51 -2.75
CA SER A 85 -4.56 -10.85 -3.45
C SER A 85 -4.45 -9.37 -3.12
N VAL A 86 -3.23 -8.86 -3.25
CA VAL A 86 -2.93 -7.43 -3.22
C VAL A 86 -2.10 -7.11 -4.46
N THR A 87 -2.63 -6.28 -5.32
CA THR A 87 -1.95 -5.86 -6.54
C THR A 87 -1.69 -4.36 -6.48
N VAL A 88 -0.43 -3.98 -6.54
CA VAL A 88 -0.04 -2.57 -6.56
C VAL A 88 0.45 -2.20 -7.94
N ASP A 89 -0.08 -1.11 -8.47
CA ASP A 89 0.33 -0.53 -9.73
C ASP A 89 0.51 0.98 -9.53
N TRP A 90 1.74 1.44 -9.65
CA TRP A 90 2.08 2.84 -9.44
C TRP A 90 1.59 3.76 -10.56
N GLU A 91 1.20 3.20 -11.70
CA GLU A 91 0.78 3.97 -12.87
C GLU A 91 -0.73 3.98 -13.10
N ALA A 92 -1.48 3.28 -12.25
CA ALA A 92 -2.92 3.08 -12.48
C ALA A 92 -3.82 4.18 -11.91
N GLY A 93 -3.30 4.99 -10.99
CA GLY A 93 -4.10 6.01 -10.32
C GLY A 93 -4.11 7.34 -11.04
N GLU A 94 -4.94 8.24 -10.54
CA GLU A 94 -5.04 9.62 -11.02
C GLU A 94 -4.09 10.53 -10.22
N ASP A 95 -3.67 11.62 -10.84
CA ASP A 95 -2.84 12.65 -10.20
C ASP A 95 -1.53 12.10 -9.61
N GLY A 96 -0.94 11.12 -10.27
CA GLY A 96 0.32 10.55 -9.82
C GLY A 96 0.20 9.55 -8.68
N ALA A 97 -1.00 9.25 -8.22
CA ALA A 97 -1.21 8.23 -7.19
C ALA A 97 -1.05 6.82 -7.77
N GLY A 98 -0.48 5.92 -6.96
CA GLY A 98 -0.56 4.49 -7.25
C GLY A 98 -1.90 3.92 -6.80
N VAL A 99 -2.19 2.72 -7.23
CA VAL A 99 -3.40 1.99 -6.83
C VAL A 99 -3.00 0.65 -6.22
N ALA A 100 -3.59 0.34 -5.08
CA ALA A 100 -3.53 -0.99 -4.50
C ALA A 100 -4.92 -1.62 -4.58
N ALA A 101 -5.04 -2.68 -5.32
CA ALA A 101 -6.27 -3.43 -5.46
C ALA A 101 -6.20 -4.67 -4.56
N VAL A 102 -7.06 -4.72 -3.57
CA VAL A 102 -7.18 -5.84 -2.65
C VAL A 102 -8.41 -6.64 -2.99
N LYS A 103 -8.25 -7.94 -3.08
CA LYS A 103 -9.36 -8.86 -3.25
C LYS A 103 -9.40 -9.78 -2.04
N THR A 104 -10.56 -9.89 -1.42
CA THR A 104 -10.79 -10.81 -0.31
C THR A 104 -11.52 -12.06 -0.79
N HIS A 105 -11.41 -13.14 -0.02
CA HIS A 105 -12.10 -14.39 -0.38
C HIS A 105 -13.60 -14.32 -0.23
N GLN A 106 -14.08 -13.61 0.80
CA GLN A 106 -15.49 -13.61 1.16
C GLN A 106 -16.10 -12.23 1.35
N GLY A 107 -15.38 -11.17 0.99
CA GLY A 107 -15.79 -9.82 1.26
C GLY A 107 -15.62 -9.43 2.73
N ILE A 108 -15.87 -8.18 3.02
CA ILE A 108 -15.80 -7.62 4.38
C ILE A 108 -17.17 -7.06 4.71
N ALA A 109 -17.77 -7.54 5.80
CA ALA A 109 -19.08 -7.09 6.23
C ALA A 109 -19.05 -5.61 6.61
N ASP A 110 -20.06 -4.87 6.19
CA ASP A 110 -20.22 -3.43 6.50
C ASP A 110 -19.02 -2.56 6.10
N LEU A 111 -18.33 -2.93 5.05
CA LEU A 111 -17.12 -2.22 4.61
C LEU A 111 -17.41 -0.73 4.40
N ALA A 112 -18.54 -0.40 3.78
CA ALA A 112 -18.92 0.99 3.51
C ALA A 112 -19.09 1.80 4.79
N ALA A 113 -19.71 1.22 5.81
CA ALA A 113 -19.93 1.89 7.09
C ALA A 113 -18.67 1.97 7.94
N ARG A 114 -17.77 1.00 7.78
CA ARG A 114 -16.54 0.90 8.54
C ARG A 114 -15.41 1.77 8.00
N THR A 115 -15.53 2.19 6.74
CA THR A 115 -14.47 2.93 6.07
C THR A 115 -15.06 4.17 5.40
N GLU A 116 -14.75 5.34 5.96
CA GLU A 116 -14.95 6.60 5.25
C GLU A 116 -13.66 6.92 4.51
N LYS A 117 -13.77 7.57 3.35
CA LYS A 117 -12.58 8.00 2.61
C LYS A 117 -11.73 8.92 3.45
N ARG A 118 -10.48 8.55 3.62
CA ARG A 118 -9.53 9.36 4.37
C ARG A 118 -8.13 9.16 3.84
N VAL A 119 -7.26 10.10 4.14
CA VAL A 119 -5.84 10.01 3.84
C VAL A 119 -5.11 9.72 5.13
N VAL A 120 -4.27 8.71 5.11
CA VAL A 120 -3.46 8.31 6.26
C VAL A 120 -1.99 8.44 5.89
N THR A 121 -1.25 9.16 6.71
CA THR A 121 0.20 9.27 6.56
C THR A 121 0.86 8.13 7.33
N THR A 122 1.66 7.35 6.64
CA THR A 122 2.36 6.21 7.22
C THR A 122 3.84 6.49 7.45
N GLY A 123 4.25 7.72 7.21
CA GLY A 123 5.64 8.05 6.97
C GLY A 123 6.60 7.89 8.13
N CYS A 124 6.14 7.76 9.35
CA CYS A 124 7.03 7.65 10.51
C CYS A 124 7.08 6.25 11.09
N GLY A 125 6.48 5.33 10.39
CA GLY A 125 6.45 3.94 10.85
C GLY A 125 7.78 3.27 10.76
#